data_c2b3a10328880774aa5e534abf98ebc6
#
_entry.id   c2b3a10328880774aa5e534abf98ebc6
#
_cell.length_a   1.000
_cell.length_b   1.000
_cell.length_c   1.000
_cell.angle_alpha   90.00
_cell.angle_beta   90.00
_cell.angle_gamma   90.00
#
_symmetry.space_group_name_H-M   'P 1'
#
loop_
_entity.id
_entity.type
_entity.pdbx_description
1 polymer ?
#
loop_
_entity_poly.entity_id
_entity_poly.type
_entity_poly.pdbx_seq_one_letter_code
_entity_poly.pdbx_strand_id
1 'polypeptide(L)'
;MAGGTWNSQNKLQPGVYINVISRMAQPISIGDRGIVAIAKELSWGPEGEIIAIKAGDDFTPMVGYDQTHEKALFLREMFKGSERSNGPVKVFLYRLKGIASEKAKGKIGGITVEAKYPGSRGNDIFISVSEN
;
A
#
# COMPACT_ATOMS: atom_id res chain seq x y z
N MET A 1 46.37 -5.89 -2.40
CA MET A 1 46.80 -6.68 -3.56
C MET A 1 45.60 -7.04 -4.41
N ALA A 2 45.55 -6.54 -5.63
CA ALA A 2 44.51 -6.93 -6.56
C ALA A 2 44.79 -8.35 -7.05
N GLY A 3 43.95 -9.30 -6.69
CA GLY A 3 44.00 -10.66 -7.22
C GLY A 3 43.70 -10.64 -8.71
N GLY A 4 44.66 -10.97 -9.55
CA GLY A 4 44.45 -11.05 -10.98
C GLY A 4 43.42 -12.13 -11.34
N THR A 5 42.44 -11.74 -12.13
CA THR A 5 41.48 -12.68 -12.75
C THR A 5 42.16 -13.37 -13.92
N TRP A 6 42.23 -14.70 -13.84
CA TRP A 6 42.79 -15.51 -14.90
C TRP A 6 41.72 -15.82 -15.95
N ASN A 7 41.83 -15.18 -17.11
CA ASN A 7 40.87 -15.38 -18.20
C ASN A 7 41.25 -16.53 -19.14
N SER A 8 42.42 -17.15 -18.97
CA SER A 8 42.81 -18.31 -19.77
C SER A 8 43.39 -19.43 -18.91
N GLN A 9 43.08 -20.66 -19.30
CA GLN A 9 43.48 -21.90 -18.60
C GLN A 9 44.88 -22.40 -19.03
N ASN A 10 45.64 -21.66 -19.81
CA ASN A 10 46.94 -22.07 -20.31
C ASN A 10 48.04 -21.91 -19.26
N LYS A 11 48.18 -22.91 -18.38
CA LYS A 11 49.10 -22.91 -17.25
C LYS A 11 50.21 -23.93 -17.53
N LEU A 12 51.45 -23.43 -17.59
CA LEU A 12 52.60 -24.20 -17.96
C LEU A 12 53.28 -24.95 -16.77
N GLN A 13 52.86 -24.66 -15.54
CA GLN A 13 53.45 -25.28 -14.36
C GLN A 13 52.38 -25.90 -13.45
N PRO A 14 52.63 -27.04 -12.83
CA PRO A 14 51.73 -27.61 -11.84
C PRO A 14 51.64 -26.71 -10.61
N GLY A 15 50.43 -26.42 -10.20
CA GLY A 15 50.16 -25.54 -9.03
C GLY A 15 48.67 -25.49 -8.76
N VAL A 16 48.33 -24.98 -7.59
CA VAL A 16 46.92 -24.70 -7.24
C VAL A 16 46.56 -23.30 -7.72
N TYR A 17 45.61 -23.22 -8.64
CA TYR A 17 45.14 -21.95 -9.19
C TYR A 17 43.71 -21.73 -8.74
N ILE A 18 43.53 -20.69 -7.92
CA ILE A 18 42.22 -20.32 -7.40
C ILE A 18 41.73 -19.09 -8.17
N ASN A 19 40.66 -19.25 -8.90
CA ASN A 19 39.99 -18.13 -9.53
C ASN A 19 38.79 -17.73 -8.67
N VAL A 20 38.91 -16.61 -7.94
CA VAL A 20 37.85 -16.05 -7.17
C VAL A 20 37.06 -15.09 -8.06
N ILE A 21 35.99 -15.59 -8.63
CA ILE A 21 35.03 -14.72 -9.31
C ILE A 21 34.09 -14.15 -8.24
N SER A 22 34.39 -12.93 -7.79
CA SER A 22 33.39 -12.17 -7.05
C SER A 22 32.23 -11.84 -8.00
N ARG A 23 31.22 -12.66 -7.96
CA ARG A 23 29.91 -12.21 -8.44
C ARG A 23 29.45 -11.19 -7.42
N MET A 24 29.83 -9.95 -7.60
CA MET A 24 29.08 -8.86 -7.00
C MET A 24 27.64 -9.12 -7.44
N ALA A 25 26.81 -9.54 -6.48
CA ALA A 25 25.39 -9.42 -6.66
C ALA A 25 25.18 -7.98 -7.15
N GLN A 26 24.69 -7.84 -8.38
CA GLN A 26 24.26 -6.53 -8.85
C GLN A 26 23.47 -5.93 -7.70
N PRO A 27 23.73 -4.67 -7.31
CA PRO A 27 22.90 -4.05 -6.30
C PRO A 27 21.47 -4.26 -6.78
N ILE A 28 20.76 -5.17 -6.12
CA ILE A 28 19.36 -5.39 -6.38
C ILE A 28 18.79 -4.01 -6.17
N SER A 29 18.33 -3.38 -7.24
CA SER A 29 17.61 -2.13 -7.13
C SER A 29 16.51 -2.36 -6.10
N ILE A 30 16.65 -1.75 -4.93
CA ILE A 30 15.68 -1.84 -3.84
C ILE A 30 14.41 -1.06 -4.22
N GLY A 31 14.29 -0.69 -5.51
CA GLY A 31 13.27 0.20 -6.04
C GLY A 31 11.83 -0.21 -5.73
N ASP A 32 11.52 -1.49 -5.58
CA ASP A 32 10.15 -1.95 -5.35
C ASP A 32 10.01 -2.89 -4.14
N ARG A 33 10.94 -2.83 -3.21
CA ARG A 33 10.78 -3.54 -1.93
C ARG A 33 9.81 -2.79 -1.06
N GLY A 34 8.86 -3.54 -0.48
CA GLY A 34 7.87 -2.97 0.41
C GLY A 34 6.57 -2.58 -0.28
N ILE A 35 6.16 -3.33 -1.29
CA ILE A 35 4.80 -3.31 -1.79
C ILE A 35 4.01 -4.41 -1.08
N VAL A 36 2.89 -4.03 -0.48
CA VAL A 36 1.97 -4.95 0.20
C VAL A 36 0.61 -4.84 -0.46
N ALA A 37 -0.07 -5.96 -0.61
CA ALA A 37 -1.47 -6.02 -1.04
C ALA A 37 -2.33 -6.56 0.09
N ILE A 38 -3.46 -5.92 0.35
CA ILE A 38 -4.42 -6.34 1.36
C ILE A 38 -5.84 -6.27 0.81
N ALA A 39 -6.61 -7.30 1.06
CA ALA A 39 -8.05 -7.31 0.83
C ALA A 39 -8.76 -7.22 2.18
N LYS A 40 -9.65 -6.24 2.33
CA LYS A 40 -10.34 -5.99 3.59
C LYS A 40 -11.76 -5.47 3.36
N GLU A 41 -12.66 -5.87 4.23
CA GLU A 41 -13.97 -5.25 4.32
C GLU A 41 -13.86 -3.89 5.03
N LEU A 42 -14.39 -2.86 4.39
CA LEU A 42 -14.36 -1.48 4.88
C LEU A 42 -15.78 -0.91 4.87
N SER A 43 -16.05 0.00 5.79
CA SER A 43 -17.34 0.71 5.88
C SER A 43 -17.46 1.92 4.93
N TRP A 44 -16.44 2.20 4.14
CA TRP A 44 -16.37 3.30 3.18
C TRP A 44 -15.36 3.02 2.08
N GLY A 45 -15.47 3.74 0.97
CA GLY A 45 -14.52 3.69 -0.15
C GLY A 45 -15.05 2.93 -1.37
N PRO A 46 -14.33 2.98 -2.50
CA PRO A 46 -14.70 2.26 -3.71
C PRO A 46 -14.66 0.74 -3.48
N GLU A 47 -15.61 0.02 -4.02
CA GLU A 47 -15.70 -1.44 -3.96
C GLU A 47 -15.24 -2.06 -5.27
N GLY A 48 -14.55 -3.21 -5.18
CA GLY A 48 -14.13 -3.97 -6.35
C GLY A 48 -12.98 -3.33 -7.13
N GLU A 49 -12.36 -2.30 -6.60
CA GLU A 49 -11.23 -1.61 -7.20
C GLU A 49 -9.98 -1.74 -6.33
N ILE A 50 -8.82 -1.75 -6.98
CA ILE A 50 -7.53 -1.72 -6.29
C ILE A 50 -7.13 -0.27 -6.10
N ILE A 51 -6.99 0.13 -4.84
CA ILE A 51 -6.55 1.46 -4.46
C ILE A 51 -5.06 1.39 -4.12
N ALA A 52 -4.25 2.19 -4.80
CA ALA A 52 -2.82 2.31 -4.48
C ALA A 52 -2.61 3.49 -3.52
N ILE A 53 -2.10 3.20 -2.33
CA ILE A 53 -1.78 4.17 -1.28
C ILE A 53 -0.28 4.16 -1.08
N LYS A 54 0.37 5.31 -1.15
CA LYS A 54 1.79 5.46 -0.88
C LYS A 54 2.01 5.87 0.58
N ALA A 55 3.20 5.60 1.08
CA ALA A 55 3.61 6.11 2.39
C ALA A 55 3.56 7.64 2.41
N GLY A 56 2.82 8.21 3.37
CA GLY A 56 2.61 9.65 3.48
C GLY A 56 1.38 10.21 2.78
N ASP A 57 0.68 9.42 1.97
CA ASP A 57 -0.58 9.86 1.37
C ASP A 57 -1.69 10.00 2.42
N ASP A 58 -2.58 10.97 2.20
CA ASP A 58 -3.82 11.03 2.96
C ASP A 58 -4.85 10.04 2.40
N PHE A 59 -5.09 8.97 3.13
CA PHE A 59 -6.06 7.94 2.76
C PHE A 59 -7.47 8.16 3.34
N THR A 60 -7.67 9.25 4.09
CA THR A 60 -8.98 9.60 4.67
C THR A 60 -10.13 9.58 3.67
N PRO A 61 -10.00 10.14 2.45
CA PRO A 61 -11.08 10.11 1.47
C PRO A 61 -11.46 8.71 0.99
N MET A 62 -10.51 7.77 1.03
CA MET A 62 -10.67 6.42 0.51
C MET A 62 -11.20 5.45 1.57
N VAL A 63 -10.80 5.64 2.83
CA VAL A 63 -11.19 4.79 3.96
C VAL A 63 -12.36 5.39 4.75
N GLY A 64 -12.57 6.70 4.65
CA GLY A 64 -13.64 7.44 5.31
C GLY A 64 -13.38 7.82 6.76
N TYR A 65 -12.19 7.55 7.26
CA TYR A 65 -11.79 7.85 8.62
C TYR A 65 -10.40 8.49 8.67
N ASP A 66 -10.23 9.40 9.61
CA ASP A 66 -8.94 10.01 9.92
C ASP A 66 -7.90 8.94 10.27
N GLN A 67 -6.63 9.25 10.02
CA GLN A 67 -5.51 8.35 10.28
C GLN A 67 -5.38 7.93 11.76
N THR A 68 -5.93 8.70 12.68
CA THR A 68 -5.93 8.40 14.12
C THR A 68 -7.08 7.50 14.54
N HIS A 69 -8.10 7.37 13.69
CA HIS A 69 -9.30 6.61 14.00
C HIS A 69 -9.00 5.09 14.03
N GLU A 70 -9.63 4.37 14.95
CA GLU A 70 -9.44 2.92 15.16
C GLU A 70 -9.61 2.11 13.85
N LYS A 71 -10.62 2.42 13.04
CA LYS A 71 -10.88 1.73 11.78
C LYS A 71 -9.83 1.99 10.68
N ALA A 72 -9.01 3.03 10.83
CA ALA A 72 -7.93 3.37 9.92
C ALA A 72 -6.55 2.93 10.43
N LEU A 73 -6.45 2.50 11.70
CA LEU A 73 -5.20 2.11 12.34
C LEU A 73 -4.42 1.05 11.57
N PHE A 74 -5.10 0.10 10.94
CA PHE A 74 -4.43 -0.98 10.22
C PHE A 74 -3.52 -0.46 9.10
N LEU A 75 -3.90 0.59 8.38
CA LEU A 75 -3.05 1.22 7.36
C LEU A 75 -1.90 1.98 8.01
N ARG A 76 -2.18 2.74 9.05
CA ARG A 76 -1.15 3.49 9.78
C ARG A 76 -0.07 2.57 10.35
N GLU A 77 -0.47 1.52 11.03
CA GLU A 77 0.47 0.56 11.62
C GLU A 77 1.23 -0.23 10.53
N MET A 78 0.58 -0.50 9.41
CA MET A 78 1.24 -1.14 8.26
C MET A 78 2.36 -0.26 7.70
N PHE A 79 2.14 1.04 7.53
CA PHE A 79 3.16 1.98 7.04
C PHE A 79 4.25 2.29 8.06
N LYS A 80 3.96 2.14 9.36
CA LYS A 80 4.91 2.42 10.43
C LYS A 80 6.14 1.50 10.38
N GLY A 81 5.95 0.24 10.00
CA GLY A 81 7.02 -0.74 10.02
C GLY A 81 7.42 -1.17 11.43
N SER A 82 8.66 -1.56 11.60
CA SER A 82 9.24 -1.99 12.88
C SER A 82 10.54 -1.25 13.17
N GLU A 83 11.09 -1.42 14.37
CA GLU A 83 12.38 -0.81 14.77
C GLU A 83 13.56 -1.19 13.85
N ARG A 84 13.46 -2.32 13.16
CA ARG A 84 14.52 -2.85 12.29
C ARG A 84 14.20 -2.76 10.81
N SER A 85 13.01 -2.36 10.44
CA SER A 85 12.55 -2.33 9.04
C SER A 85 11.54 -1.21 8.83
N ASN A 86 11.78 -0.41 7.83
CA ASN A 86 10.78 0.56 7.38
C ASN A 86 9.53 -0.17 6.88
N GLY A 87 8.36 0.46 7.04
CA GLY A 87 7.13 -0.03 6.47
C GLY A 87 7.15 -0.04 4.94
N PRO A 88 6.09 -0.56 4.31
CA PRO A 88 5.98 -0.60 2.86
C PRO A 88 5.94 0.81 2.28
N VAL A 89 6.50 0.95 1.09
CA VAL A 89 6.45 2.21 0.32
C VAL A 89 5.08 2.40 -0.30
N LYS A 90 4.40 1.31 -0.60
CA LYS A 90 3.08 1.30 -1.24
C LYS A 90 2.22 0.13 -0.74
N VAL A 91 0.97 0.41 -0.52
CA VAL A 91 -0.06 -0.58 -0.19
C VAL A 91 -1.12 -0.59 -1.27
N PHE A 92 -1.41 -1.75 -1.82
CA PHE A 92 -2.58 -1.97 -2.66
C PHE A 92 -3.72 -2.46 -1.77
N LEU A 93 -4.72 -1.62 -1.60
CA LEU A 93 -5.91 -1.93 -0.82
C LEU A 93 -7.04 -2.32 -1.76
N TYR A 94 -7.58 -3.52 -1.56
CA TYR A 94 -8.78 -3.98 -2.24
C TYR A 94 -9.94 -4.06 -1.25
N ARG A 95 -10.99 -3.29 -1.48
CA ARG A 95 -12.18 -3.34 -0.65
C ARG A 95 -13.08 -4.49 -1.08
N LEU A 96 -13.31 -5.43 -0.17
CA LEU A 96 -14.27 -6.50 -0.36
C LEU A 96 -15.69 -5.94 -0.37
N LYS A 97 -16.51 -6.44 -1.28
CA LYS A 97 -17.92 -6.06 -1.35
C LYS A 97 -18.68 -6.73 -0.22
N GLY A 98 -19.37 -5.95 0.59
CA GLY A 98 -20.30 -6.48 1.60
C GLY A 98 -21.56 -7.05 0.98
N ILE A 99 -22.21 -8.00 1.68
CA ILE A 99 -23.42 -8.70 1.20
C ILE A 99 -24.60 -7.73 0.97
N ALA A 100 -24.68 -6.65 1.75
CA ALA A 100 -25.73 -5.64 1.69
C ALA A 100 -25.14 -4.24 1.62
N SER A 101 -24.16 -4.06 0.73
CA SER A 101 -23.46 -2.77 0.60
C SER A 101 -24.31 -1.84 -0.28
N GLU A 102 -25.01 -0.91 0.37
CA GLU A 102 -25.79 0.12 -0.28
C GLU A 102 -25.28 1.51 0.08
N LYS A 103 -25.52 2.47 -0.79
CA LYS A 103 -25.22 3.87 -0.56
C LYS A 103 -26.31 4.52 0.30
N ALA A 104 -25.91 5.25 1.32
CA ALA A 104 -26.85 6.03 2.12
C ALA A 104 -27.51 7.12 1.27
N LYS A 105 -28.81 7.29 1.44
CA LYS A 105 -29.62 8.27 0.72
C LYS A 105 -30.44 9.09 1.70
N GLY A 106 -30.55 10.38 1.44
CA GLY A 106 -31.37 11.30 2.21
C GLY A 106 -32.09 12.29 1.30
N LYS A 107 -33.20 12.87 1.80
CA LYS A 107 -33.94 13.92 1.12
C LYS A 107 -34.00 15.17 2.02
N ILE A 108 -33.63 16.30 1.48
CA ILE A 108 -33.69 17.60 2.16
C ILE A 108 -34.31 18.61 1.20
N GLY A 109 -35.48 19.18 1.55
CA GLY A 109 -36.09 20.27 0.77
C GLY A 109 -36.32 19.93 -0.72
N GLY A 110 -36.66 18.65 -1.05
CA GLY A 110 -36.86 18.24 -2.44
C GLY A 110 -35.59 17.80 -3.17
N ILE A 111 -34.40 17.96 -2.56
CA ILE A 111 -33.12 17.52 -3.10
C ILE A 111 -32.82 16.12 -2.55
N THR A 112 -32.49 15.19 -3.43
CA THR A 112 -32.01 13.86 -3.03
C THR A 112 -30.49 13.89 -2.97
N VAL A 113 -29.95 13.50 -1.84
CA VAL A 113 -28.51 13.38 -1.61
C VAL A 113 -28.15 11.92 -1.44
N GLU A 114 -27.09 11.50 -2.10
CA GLU A 114 -26.60 10.12 -2.05
C GLU A 114 -25.13 10.11 -1.65
N ALA A 115 -24.74 9.19 -0.77
CA ALA A 115 -23.36 9.01 -0.39
C ALA A 115 -22.49 8.58 -1.59
N LYS A 116 -21.28 9.10 -1.67
CA LYS A 116 -20.36 8.78 -2.77
C LYS A 116 -20.05 7.30 -2.86
N TYR A 117 -19.84 6.66 -1.72
CA TYR A 117 -19.52 5.25 -1.63
C TYR A 117 -20.54 4.50 -0.77
N PRO A 118 -20.75 3.22 -1.05
CA PRO A 118 -21.60 2.39 -0.22
C PRO A 118 -20.93 2.07 1.12
N GLY A 119 -21.73 1.74 2.12
CA GLY A 119 -21.27 1.29 3.42
C GLY A 119 -21.81 2.10 4.60
N SER A 120 -21.63 1.57 5.79
CA SER A 120 -22.24 2.12 7.02
C SER A 120 -21.77 3.53 7.37
N ARG A 121 -20.57 3.93 6.92
CA ARG A 121 -20.05 5.29 7.15
C ARG A 121 -20.91 6.37 6.50
N GLY A 122 -21.60 6.04 5.40
CA GLY A 122 -22.53 6.97 4.75
C GLY A 122 -23.68 7.43 5.67
N ASN A 123 -24.08 6.61 6.63
CA ASN A 123 -25.15 6.94 7.57
C ASN A 123 -24.72 7.94 8.66
N ASP A 124 -23.41 8.14 8.82
CA ASP A 124 -22.86 9.11 9.81
C ASP A 124 -22.65 10.50 9.20
N ILE A 125 -23.04 10.72 7.94
CA ILE A 125 -22.88 11.99 7.26
C ILE A 125 -24.08 12.86 7.55
N PHE A 126 -23.85 14.02 8.15
CA PHE A 126 -24.88 15.02 8.39
C PHE A 126 -24.80 16.12 7.34
N ILE A 127 -25.95 16.49 6.79
CA ILE A 127 -26.06 17.53 5.78
C ILE A 127 -27.05 18.57 6.29
N SER A 128 -26.66 19.85 6.25
CA SER A 128 -27.53 20.99 6.53
C SER A 128 -27.53 21.92 5.33
N VAL A 129 -28.71 22.48 5.05
CA VAL A 129 -28.89 23.52 4.03
C VAL A 129 -29.30 24.79 4.76
N SER A 130 -28.51 25.84 4.57
CA SER A 130 -28.83 27.18 5.06
C SER A 130 -29.11 28.10 3.87
N GLU A 131 -30.21 28.86 3.94
CA GLU A 131 -30.44 29.97 3.03
C GLU A 131 -29.61 31.18 3.52
N ASN A 132 -28.96 31.86 2.59
CA ASN A 132 -28.13 33.02 2.85
C ASN A 132 -28.86 34.29 2.42
#